data_e7196287d28bb18fab7a435382f85e89
#
_entry.id   e7196287d28bb18fab7a435382f85e89
#
_cell.length_a   1.000
_cell.length_b   1.000
_cell.length_c   1.000
_cell.angle_alpha   90.00
_cell.angle_beta   90.00
_cell.angle_gamma   90.00
#
_symmetry.space_group_name_H-M   'P 1'
#
loop_
_entity.id
_entity.type
_entity.pdbx_description
1 polymer ?
#
loop_
_entity_poly.entity_id
_entity_poly.type
_entity_poly.pdbx_seq_one_letter_code
_entity_poly.pdbx_strand_id
1 'polypeptide(L)'
;MKTKASYLLVLLTFIAAQRLHAAQNSPLVETKVKTLVVDPNTQAPVVVLETVTDKKLLPIWIAGPEARAIAIALENIKIPRPLTHDLIGNILHELDAKLRRVVIGELRNDTYIAFLSVESKGKELQIDSRPSDAIAIALRVKAPIFVSAQVLAKAKAVPIQPDRAEQTQARLGIQVQDLTPELANLLESGQQKGVVVADVILGGTAMKAGIQRGDIIIKANEQSLTSANDLEALIQDMKSPARIKLEVIKKGKPTTVVIDLPS
;
A
#
# COMPACT_ATOMS: atom_id res chain seq x y z
N MET A 1 13.69 -43.44 -35.48
CA MET A 1 13.11 -42.88 -34.23
C MET A 1 13.85 -41.68 -33.65
N LYS A 2 15.02 -41.27 -34.13
CA LYS A 2 15.83 -40.14 -33.59
C LYS A 2 15.37 -38.73 -34.04
N THR A 3 14.64 -38.60 -35.13
CA THR A 3 14.24 -37.32 -35.72
C THR A 3 13.04 -36.62 -35.01
N LYS A 4 12.09 -37.38 -34.44
CA LYS A 4 10.92 -36.80 -33.77
C LYS A 4 11.24 -36.13 -32.43
N ALA A 5 12.24 -36.64 -31.68
CA ALA A 5 12.68 -36.07 -30.42
C ALA A 5 13.39 -34.71 -30.61
N SER A 6 14.15 -34.57 -31.71
CA SER A 6 14.87 -33.33 -32.04
C SER A 6 13.91 -32.17 -32.38
N TYR A 7 12.83 -32.44 -33.12
CA TYR A 7 11.80 -31.45 -33.47
C TYR A 7 11.00 -31.00 -32.25
N LEU A 8 10.71 -31.92 -31.31
CA LEU A 8 9.99 -31.59 -30.09
C LEU A 8 10.80 -30.65 -29.18
N LEU A 9 12.12 -30.90 -29.09
CA LEU A 9 13.02 -30.06 -28.30
C LEU A 9 13.16 -28.64 -28.90
N VAL A 10 13.29 -28.53 -30.23
CA VAL A 10 13.34 -27.25 -30.93
C VAL A 10 12.01 -26.48 -30.82
N LEU A 11 10.88 -27.17 -30.88
CA LEU A 11 9.55 -26.58 -30.72
C LEU A 11 9.37 -26.03 -29.29
N LEU A 12 9.80 -26.78 -28.27
CA LEU A 12 9.74 -26.33 -26.86
C LEU A 12 10.62 -25.12 -26.59
N THR A 13 11.82 -25.04 -27.16
CA THR A 13 12.69 -23.87 -27.02
C THR A 13 12.14 -22.65 -27.77
N PHE A 14 11.49 -22.85 -28.92
CA PHE A 14 10.88 -21.76 -29.69
C PHE A 14 9.63 -21.21 -28.98
N ILE A 15 8.80 -22.05 -28.36
CA ILE A 15 7.64 -21.64 -27.57
C ILE A 15 8.07 -20.92 -26.29
N ALA A 16 9.16 -21.36 -25.65
CA ALA A 16 9.72 -20.68 -24.48
C ALA A 16 10.27 -19.29 -24.83
N ALA A 17 10.96 -19.17 -25.98
CA ALA A 17 11.48 -17.89 -26.47
C ALA A 17 10.36 -16.90 -26.86
N GLN A 18 9.27 -17.38 -27.46
CA GLN A 18 8.12 -16.54 -27.81
C GLN A 18 7.34 -16.07 -26.57
N ARG A 19 7.25 -16.91 -25.53
CA ARG A 19 6.60 -16.52 -24.27
C ARG A 19 7.42 -15.48 -23.49
N LEU A 20 8.74 -15.57 -23.53
CA LEU A 20 9.64 -14.55 -22.96
C LEU A 20 9.47 -13.19 -23.66
N HIS A 21 9.28 -13.20 -24.99
CA HIS A 21 9.02 -11.98 -25.78
C HIS A 21 7.63 -11.37 -25.51
N ALA A 22 6.62 -12.18 -25.24
CA ALA A 22 5.27 -11.69 -24.94
C ALA A 22 5.17 -11.00 -23.57
N ALA A 23 5.95 -11.46 -22.59
CA ALA A 23 6.03 -10.79 -21.27
C ALA A 23 6.75 -9.42 -21.37
N GLN A 24 7.68 -9.27 -22.30
CA GLN A 24 8.41 -8.03 -22.56
C GLN A 24 7.56 -6.96 -23.30
N ASN A 25 6.49 -7.35 -23.97
CA ASN A 25 5.61 -6.44 -24.75
C ASN A 25 4.37 -5.97 -23.97
N SER A 26 4.18 -6.41 -22.72
CA SER A 26 3.07 -5.90 -21.91
C SER A 26 3.41 -4.47 -21.43
N PRO A 27 2.47 -3.51 -21.51
CA PRO A 27 2.71 -2.19 -20.96
C PRO A 27 3.20 -2.26 -19.51
N LEU A 28 4.21 -1.49 -19.20
CA LEU A 28 4.78 -1.39 -17.86
C LEU A 28 4.15 -0.22 -17.12
N VAL A 29 3.70 -0.47 -15.90
CA VAL A 29 3.11 0.53 -15.02
C VAL A 29 4.09 0.80 -13.89
N GLU A 30 4.48 2.05 -13.70
CA GLU A 30 5.37 2.44 -12.63
C GLU A 30 4.66 2.31 -11.28
N THR A 31 5.39 1.76 -10.31
CA THR A 31 4.91 1.52 -8.95
C THR A 31 5.93 2.00 -7.93
N LYS A 32 5.46 2.20 -6.71
CA LYS A 32 6.32 2.43 -5.54
C LYS A 32 5.90 1.52 -4.40
N VAL A 33 6.81 1.27 -3.47
CA VAL A 33 6.44 0.57 -2.24
C VAL A 33 5.57 1.50 -1.41
N LYS A 34 4.33 1.09 -1.15
CA LYS A 34 3.37 1.82 -0.31
C LYS A 34 3.66 1.55 1.16
N THR A 35 3.77 0.28 1.52
CA THR A 35 3.94 -0.17 2.90
C THR A 35 4.41 -1.61 2.97
N LEU A 36 4.84 -2.00 4.17
CA LEU A 36 4.99 -3.39 4.59
C LEU A 36 3.96 -3.68 5.67
N VAL A 37 3.24 -4.77 5.54
CA VAL A 37 2.25 -5.23 6.53
C VAL A 37 2.48 -6.71 6.85
N VAL A 38 1.84 -7.19 7.90
CA VAL A 38 1.78 -8.62 8.22
C VAL A 38 0.37 -9.10 7.93
N ASP A 39 0.23 -10.15 7.14
CA ASP A 39 -1.06 -10.79 6.89
C ASP A 39 -1.60 -11.37 8.21
N PRO A 40 -2.76 -10.95 8.70
CA PRO A 40 -3.29 -11.38 10.00
C PRO A 40 -3.61 -12.88 10.06
N ASN A 41 -3.89 -13.52 8.91
CA ASN A 41 -4.27 -14.93 8.85
C ASN A 41 -3.04 -15.84 8.80
N THR A 42 -2.03 -15.47 8.01
CA THR A 42 -0.86 -16.32 7.75
C THR A 42 0.37 -15.90 8.55
N GLN A 43 0.34 -14.70 9.18
CA GLN A 43 1.46 -14.05 9.83
C GLN A 43 2.67 -13.83 8.90
N ALA A 44 2.47 -13.95 7.59
CA ALA A 44 3.49 -13.72 6.60
C ALA A 44 3.63 -12.21 6.29
N PRO A 45 4.85 -11.70 6.10
CA PRO A 45 5.05 -10.34 5.64
C PRO A 45 4.55 -10.15 4.21
N VAL A 46 3.97 -8.98 3.95
CA VAL A 46 3.46 -8.58 2.64
C VAL A 46 4.04 -7.21 2.29
N VAL A 47 4.74 -7.12 1.16
CA VAL A 47 5.07 -5.83 0.58
C VAL A 47 3.94 -5.40 -0.35
N VAL A 48 3.45 -4.19 -0.16
CA VAL A 48 2.36 -3.63 -0.97
C VAL A 48 2.94 -2.60 -1.92
N LEU A 49 2.82 -2.85 -3.21
CA LEU A 49 3.16 -1.88 -4.26
C LEU A 49 1.91 -1.07 -4.62
N GLU A 50 2.10 0.22 -4.89
CA GLU A 50 1.08 1.14 -5.35
C GLU A 50 1.44 1.67 -6.73
N THR A 51 0.53 1.57 -7.71
CA THR A 51 0.72 2.20 -9.01
C THR A 51 0.75 3.73 -8.87
N VAL A 52 1.66 4.38 -9.59
CA VAL A 52 1.83 5.84 -9.49
C VAL A 52 0.59 6.57 -10.04
N THR A 53 -0.01 6.04 -11.11
CA THR A 53 -1.08 6.69 -11.88
C THR A 53 -2.46 6.54 -11.25
N ASP A 54 -2.92 5.30 -11.08
CA ASP A 54 -4.31 4.97 -10.72
C ASP A 54 -4.45 4.38 -9.30
N LYS A 55 -3.35 4.45 -8.53
CA LYS A 55 -3.30 4.07 -7.11
C LYS A 55 -3.75 2.64 -6.79
N LYS A 56 -3.67 1.73 -7.73
CA LYS A 56 -3.96 0.32 -7.49
C LYS A 56 -2.89 -0.31 -6.61
N LEU A 57 -3.33 -1.18 -5.70
CA LEU A 57 -2.46 -1.92 -4.81
C LEU A 57 -2.19 -3.31 -5.34
N LEU A 58 -0.93 -3.73 -5.27
CA LEU A 58 -0.48 -5.07 -5.54
C LEU A 58 0.21 -5.64 -4.29
N PRO A 59 -0.45 -6.49 -3.51
CA PRO A 59 0.17 -7.19 -2.41
C PRO A 59 1.04 -8.35 -2.93
N ILE A 60 2.24 -8.49 -2.37
CA ILE A 60 3.17 -9.58 -2.66
C ILE A 60 3.65 -10.15 -1.34
N TRP A 61 3.32 -11.42 -1.07
CA TRP A 61 3.78 -12.15 0.11
C TRP A 61 5.26 -12.48 -0.02
N ILE A 62 6.03 -12.18 0.99
CA ILE A 62 7.50 -12.33 1.00
C ILE A 62 7.97 -13.02 2.29
N ALA A 63 9.21 -13.47 2.34
CA ALA A 63 9.76 -14.05 3.55
C ALA A 63 10.29 -12.97 4.52
N GLY A 64 10.43 -13.35 5.80
CA GLY A 64 10.82 -12.44 6.87
C GLY A 64 12.17 -11.72 6.65
N PRO A 65 13.24 -12.43 6.24
CA PRO A 65 14.53 -11.80 5.96
C PRO A 65 14.46 -10.72 4.88
N GLU A 66 13.72 -10.96 3.79
CA GLU A 66 13.53 -10.00 2.70
C GLU A 66 12.66 -8.81 3.14
N ALA A 67 11.61 -9.06 3.92
CA ALA A 67 10.80 -8.00 4.51
C ALA A 67 11.64 -7.07 5.39
N ARG A 68 12.50 -7.63 6.24
CA ARG A 68 13.44 -6.85 7.05
C ARG A 68 14.40 -6.03 6.18
N ALA A 69 14.91 -6.61 5.10
CA ALA A 69 15.79 -5.90 4.17
C ALA A 69 15.08 -4.72 3.51
N ILE A 70 13.81 -4.88 3.10
CA ILE A 70 12.98 -3.82 2.53
C ILE A 70 12.69 -2.74 3.57
N ALA A 71 12.29 -3.10 4.80
CA ALA A 71 12.03 -2.16 5.88
C ALA A 71 13.25 -1.26 6.19
N ILE A 72 14.45 -1.85 6.33
CA ILE A 72 15.70 -1.12 6.54
C ILE A 72 15.94 -0.09 5.44
N ALA A 73 15.65 -0.44 4.18
CA ALA A 73 15.82 0.48 3.05
C ALA A 73 14.77 1.60 3.04
N LEU A 74 13.51 1.30 3.36
CA LEU A 74 12.42 2.30 3.42
C LEU A 74 12.64 3.32 4.53
N GLU A 75 13.08 2.85 5.69
CA GLU A 75 13.31 3.69 6.88
C GLU A 75 14.69 4.35 6.90
N ASN A 76 15.51 4.11 5.86
CA ASN A 76 16.89 4.61 5.77
C ASN A 76 17.74 4.29 7.01
N ILE A 77 17.55 3.10 7.60
CA ILE A 77 18.29 2.68 8.78
C ILE A 77 19.74 2.43 8.41
N LYS A 78 20.65 3.11 9.10
CA LYS A 78 22.10 2.90 8.93
C LYS A 78 22.52 1.61 9.61
N ILE A 79 23.15 0.73 8.84
CA ILE A 79 23.69 -0.55 9.30
C ILE A 79 25.23 -0.50 9.30
N PRO A 80 25.91 -1.13 10.29
CA PRO A 80 27.37 -1.08 10.39
C PRO A 80 28.11 -1.77 9.24
N ARG A 81 27.50 -2.81 8.65
CA ARG A 81 28.06 -3.59 7.54
C ARG A 81 27.00 -3.83 6.47
N PRO A 82 27.37 -3.86 5.17
CA PRO A 82 26.42 -4.10 4.08
C PRO A 82 25.70 -5.44 4.25
N LEU A 83 24.39 -5.44 4.08
CA LEU A 83 23.58 -6.64 3.90
C LEU A 83 23.72 -7.17 2.46
N THR A 84 23.17 -8.34 2.18
CA THR A 84 23.26 -8.98 0.84
C THR A 84 22.83 -8.05 -0.31
N HIS A 85 21.72 -7.33 -0.14
CA HIS A 85 21.21 -6.43 -1.18
C HIS A 85 22.05 -5.15 -1.31
N ASP A 86 22.67 -4.69 -0.23
CA ASP A 86 23.66 -3.59 -0.27
C ASP A 86 24.91 -4.05 -1.01
N LEU A 87 25.37 -5.28 -0.73
CA LEU A 87 26.53 -5.88 -1.41
C LEU A 87 26.29 -6.00 -2.92
N ILE A 88 25.08 -6.41 -3.34
CA ILE A 88 24.74 -6.46 -4.77
C ILE A 88 24.82 -5.06 -5.39
N GLY A 89 24.28 -4.04 -4.73
CA GLY A 89 24.40 -2.65 -5.18
C GLY A 89 25.85 -2.20 -5.33
N ASN A 90 26.71 -2.53 -4.36
CA ASN A 90 28.15 -2.23 -4.40
C ASN A 90 28.84 -2.96 -5.55
N ILE A 91 28.53 -4.24 -5.78
CA ILE A 91 29.08 -5.03 -6.89
C ILE A 91 28.70 -4.39 -8.24
N LEU A 92 27.45 -4.00 -8.42
CA LEU A 92 27.02 -3.31 -9.64
C LEU A 92 27.82 -2.02 -9.84
N HIS A 93 28.01 -1.24 -8.79
CA HIS A 93 28.78 -0.01 -8.84
C HIS A 93 30.25 -0.24 -9.22
N GLU A 94 30.92 -1.19 -8.57
CA GLU A 94 32.36 -1.52 -8.85
C GLU A 94 32.56 -2.09 -10.25
N LEU A 95 31.54 -2.69 -10.86
CA LEU A 95 31.56 -3.22 -12.22
C LEU A 95 31.11 -2.22 -13.29
N ASP A 96 30.94 -0.94 -12.95
CA ASP A 96 30.35 0.09 -13.83
C ASP A 96 29.02 -0.35 -14.47
N ALA A 97 28.24 -1.13 -13.72
CA ALA A 97 26.92 -1.58 -14.13
C ALA A 97 25.83 -0.77 -13.41
N LYS A 98 24.75 -0.46 -14.11
CA LYS A 98 23.66 0.34 -13.59
C LYS A 98 22.34 -0.41 -13.65
N LEU A 99 21.67 -0.58 -12.51
CA LEU A 99 20.29 -1.05 -12.49
C LEU A 99 19.40 0.06 -13.04
N ARG A 100 18.84 -0.14 -14.23
CA ARG A 100 17.97 0.82 -14.91
C ARG A 100 16.55 0.79 -14.36
N ARG A 101 16.04 -0.40 -14.11
CA ARG A 101 14.70 -0.65 -13.56
C ARG A 101 14.56 -2.07 -13.04
N VAL A 102 13.56 -2.27 -12.22
CA VAL A 102 13.04 -3.57 -11.82
C VAL A 102 11.67 -3.75 -12.46
N VAL A 103 11.39 -4.96 -12.95
CA VAL A 103 10.09 -5.29 -13.56
C VAL A 103 9.54 -6.56 -12.92
N ILE A 104 8.37 -6.46 -12.29
CA ILE A 104 7.57 -7.63 -11.91
C ILE A 104 6.73 -7.99 -13.13
N GLY A 105 7.26 -8.91 -13.93
CA GLY A 105 6.83 -9.12 -15.31
C GLY A 105 5.78 -10.20 -15.48
N GLU A 106 5.75 -11.21 -14.63
CA GLU A 106 4.90 -12.37 -14.80
C GLU A 106 4.32 -12.87 -13.47
N LEU A 107 3.10 -13.42 -13.54
CA LEU A 107 2.50 -14.25 -12.49
C LEU A 107 2.23 -15.63 -13.06
N ARG A 108 2.93 -16.63 -12.56
CA ARG A 108 2.86 -18.03 -13.00
C ARG A 108 2.68 -18.95 -11.81
N ASN A 109 1.61 -19.75 -11.81
CA ASN A 109 1.30 -20.68 -10.72
C ASN A 109 1.37 -19.99 -9.33
N ASP A 110 0.69 -18.85 -9.21
CA ASP A 110 0.66 -17.99 -8.01
C ASP A 110 2.04 -17.48 -7.53
N THR A 111 3.06 -17.58 -8.40
CA THR A 111 4.40 -17.08 -8.13
C THR A 111 4.71 -15.88 -9.02
N TYR A 112 5.06 -14.76 -8.42
CA TYR A 112 5.54 -13.59 -9.14
C TYR A 112 6.99 -13.78 -9.58
N ILE A 113 7.27 -13.40 -10.82
CA ILE A 113 8.62 -13.42 -11.41
C ILE A 113 9.03 -11.98 -11.70
N ALA A 114 10.21 -11.61 -11.27
CA ALA A 114 10.77 -10.29 -11.48
C ALA A 114 12.08 -10.35 -12.27
N PHE A 115 12.43 -9.23 -12.88
CA PHE A 115 13.66 -9.06 -13.64
C PHE A 115 14.34 -7.75 -13.26
N LEU A 116 15.67 -7.81 -13.16
CA LEU A 116 16.53 -6.66 -13.05
C LEU A 116 17.01 -6.28 -14.46
N SER A 117 16.68 -5.08 -14.93
CA SER A 117 17.26 -4.53 -16.16
C SER A 117 18.56 -3.81 -15.82
N VAL A 118 19.67 -4.45 -16.06
CA VAL A 118 21.02 -3.94 -15.75
C VAL A 118 21.70 -3.51 -17.03
N GLU A 119 22.18 -2.28 -17.08
CA GLU A 119 23.06 -1.80 -18.15
C GLU A 119 24.51 -1.97 -17.74
N SER A 120 25.29 -2.62 -18.60
CA SER A 120 26.75 -2.76 -18.46
C SER A 120 27.40 -2.72 -19.81
N LYS A 121 28.44 -1.91 -19.96
CA LYS A 121 29.24 -1.76 -21.21
C LYS A 121 28.37 -1.50 -22.44
N GLY A 122 27.32 -0.65 -22.30
CA GLY A 122 26.39 -0.28 -23.37
C GLY A 122 25.38 -1.38 -23.75
N LYS A 123 25.30 -2.48 -22.99
CA LYS A 123 24.32 -3.55 -23.20
C LYS A 123 23.34 -3.61 -22.05
N GLU A 124 22.06 -3.81 -22.36
CA GLU A 124 21.02 -4.09 -21.35
C GLU A 124 20.92 -5.60 -21.14
N LEU A 125 21.06 -6.01 -19.89
CA LEU A 125 20.97 -7.40 -19.45
C LEU A 125 19.69 -7.55 -18.61
N GLN A 126 18.95 -8.64 -18.86
CA GLN A 126 17.81 -9.02 -18.03
C GLN A 126 18.22 -10.15 -17.10
N ILE A 127 18.15 -9.90 -15.80
CA ILE A 127 18.53 -10.87 -14.77
C ILE A 127 17.29 -11.30 -14.03
N ASP A 128 17.03 -12.60 -14.01
CA ASP A 128 15.92 -13.21 -13.26
C ASP A 128 16.09 -12.99 -11.75
N SER A 129 14.99 -12.71 -11.07
CA SER A 129 15.00 -12.42 -9.63
C SER A 129 13.66 -12.72 -8.99
N ARG A 130 13.68 -13.02 -7.70
CA ARG A 130 12.46 -12.96 -6.90
C ARG A 130 12.01 -11.51 -6.73
N PRO A 131 10.69 -11.22 -6.69
CA PRO A 131 10.19 -9.85 -6.49
C PRO A 131 10.76 -9.16 -5.25
N SER A 132 10.86 -9.87 -4.13
CA SER A 132 11.40 -9.35 -2.88
C SER A 132 12.84 -8.86 -2.98
N ASP A 133 13.71 -9.64 -3.66
CA ASP A 133 15.12 -9.27 -3.88
C ASP A 133 15.23 -8.09 -4.83
N ALA A 134 14.47 -8.13 -5.92
CA ALA A 134 14.41 -7.05 -6.90
C ALA A 134 14.00 -5.72 -6.26
N ILE A 135 12.93 -5.72 -5.45
CA ILE A 135 12.44 -4.54 -4.71
C ILE A 135 13.50 -4.07 -3.71
N ALA A 136 14.10 -4.99 -2.94
CA ALA A 136 15.11 -4.65 -1.94
C ALA A 136 16.36 -4.00 -2.56
N ILE A 137 16.80 -4.47 -3.74
CA ILE A 137 17.92 -3.88 -4.50
C ILE A 137 17.50 -2.52 -5.08
N ALA A 138 16.28 -2.44 -5.71
CA ALA A 138 15.80 -1.21 -6.31
C ALA A 138 15.77 -0.05 -5.32
N LEU A 139 15.25 -0.29 -4.10
CA LEU A 139 15.19 0.72 -3.04
C LEU A 139 16.57 1.26 -2.66
N ARG A 140 17.62 0.40 -2.64
CA ARG A 140 18.99 0.79 -2.29
C ARG A 140 19.67 1.62 -3.35
N VAL A 141 19.53 1.21 -4.61
CA VAL A 141 20.16 1.93 -5.74
C VAL A 141 19.24 2.99 -6.35
N LYS A 142 18.05 3.21 -5.74
CA LYS A 142 17.02 4.17 -6.18
C LYS A 142 16.59 3.94 -7.64
N ALA A 143 16.47 2.68 -8.04
CA ALA A 143 15.97 2.31 -9.36
C ALA A 143 14.42 2.27 -9.35
N PRO A 144 13.76 2.68 -10.44
CA PRO A 144 12.31 2.61 -10.54
C PRO A 144 11.82 1.15 -10.60
N ILE A 145 10.63 0.92 -10.02
CA ILE A 145 9.97 -0.39 -9.98
C ILE A 145 8.75 -0.34 -10.89
N PHE A 146 8.66 -1.29 -11.80
CA PHE A 146 7.53 -1.45 -12.71
C PHE A 146 6.84 -2.79 -12.49
N VAL A 147 5.55 -2.81 -12.77
CA VAL A 147 4.75 -4.03 -12.85
C VAL A 147 4.13 -4.11 -14.24
N SER A 148 4.12 -5.29 -14.86
CA SER A 148 3.43 -5.45 -16.14
C SER A 148 1.92 -5.31 -15.96
N ALA A 149 1.24 -4.71 -16.94
CA ALA A 149 -0.21 -4.59 -16.93
C ALA A 149 -0.90 -5.96 -16.84
N GLN A 150 -0.27 -7.00 -17.41
CA GLN A 150 -0.75 -8.37 -17.31
C GLN A 150 -0.73 -8.91 -15.88
N VAL A 151 0.32 -8.59 -15.10
CA VAL A 151 0.40 -8.97 -13.68
C VAL A 151 -0.67 -8.24 -12.88
N LEU A 152 -0.83 -6.94 -13.07
CA LEU A 152 -1.87 -6.15 -12.39
C LEU A 152 -3.28 -6.68 -12.67
N ALA A 153 -3.55 -7.10 -13.90
CA ALA A 153 -4.84 -7.68 -14.28
C ALA A 153 -5.06 -9.07 -13.68
N LYS A 154 -4.04 -9.96 -13.73
CA LYS A 154 -4.12 -11.32 -13.17
C LYS A 154 -4.18 -11.35 -11.65
N ALA A 155 -3.40 -10.51 -11.01
CA ALA A 155 -3.34 -10.42 -9.55
C ALA A 155 -4.61 -9.81 -8.92
N LYS A 156 -5.60 -9.41 -9.75
CA LYS A 156 -6.78 -8.67 -9.27
C LYS A 156 -6.35 -7.50 -8.37
N ALA A 157 -5.35 -6.74 -8.84
CA ALA A 157 -4.88 -5.57 -8.12
C ALA A 157 -6.09 -4.70 -7.73
N VAL A 158 -6.26 -4.54 -6.43
CA VAL A 158 -7.46 -3.88 -5.87
C VAL A 158 -7.27 -2.38 -6.01
N PRO A 159 -8.23 -1.64 -6.61
CA PRO A 159 -8.23 -0.19 -6.48
C PRO A 159 -8.18 0.15 -5.00
N ILE A 160 -7.33 1.07 -4.59
CA ILE A 160 -7.47 1.62 -3.24
C ILE A 160 -8.83 2.34 -3.24
N GLN A 161 -9.79 1.76 -2.53
CA GLN A 161 -10.68 2.64 -1.82
C GLN A 161 -9.82 3.18 -0.67
N PRO A 162 -9.66 4.51 -0.54
CA PRO A 162 -8.99 5.08 0.62
C PRO A 162 -9.59 4.41 1.86
N ASP A 163 -8.74 4.03 2.81
CA ASP A 163 -9.20 3.45 4.08
C ASP A 163 -10.34 4.33 4.59
N ARG A 164 -11.35 3.72 5.19
CA ARG A 164 -12.50 4.46 5.72
C ARG A 164 -12.06 5.61 6.61
N ALA A 165 -11.02 5.37 7.41
CA ALA A 165 -10.39 6.40 8.24
C ALA A 165 -9.80 7.55 7.39
N GLU A 166 -9.08 7.24 6.29
CA GLU A 166 -8.56 8.25 5.36
C GLU A 166 -9.67 9.03 4.68
N GLN A 167 -10.78 8.38 4.29
CA GLN A 167 -11.95 9.05 3.71
C GLN A 167 -12.64 9.97 4.72
N THR A 168 -12.81 9.50 5.97
CA THR A 168 -13.38 10.30 7.05
C THR A 168 -12.51 11.50 7.33
N GLN A 169 -11.19 11.32 7.39
CA GLN A 169 -10.23 12.41 7.54
C GLN A 169 -10.29 13.40 6.37
N ALA A 170 -10.34 12.92 5.14
CA ALA A 170 -10.40 13.80 3.95
C ALA A 170 -11.72 14.58 3.88
N ARG A 171 -12.85 13.98 4.23
CA ARG A 171 -14.19 14.59 4.10
C ARG A 171 -14.60 15.41 5.33
N LEU A 172 -14.36 14.91 6.54
CA LEU A 172 -14.69 15.62 7.78
C LEU A 172 -13.53 16.47 8.30
N GLY A 173 -12.30 16.11 8.01
CA GLY A 173 -11.13 16.77 8.57
C GLY A 173 -10.84 16.37 10.01
N ILE A 174 -11.23 15.14 10.43
CA ILE A 174 -10.95 14.58 11.75
C ILE A 174 -10.40 13.17 11.65
N GLN A 175 -9.61 12.79 12.64
CA GLN A 175 -9.30 11.40 12.97
C GLN A 175 -10.11 11.01 14.20
N VAL A 176 -10.68 9.80 14.19
CA VAL A 176 -11.46 9.28 15.31
C VAL A 176 -10.88 7.96 15.80
N GLN A 177 -11.19 7.63 17.05
CA GLN A 177 -10.86 6.34 17.67
C GLN A 177 -12.00 5.90 18.57
N ASP A 178 -12.05 4.62 18.89
CA ASP A 178 -13.07 4.07 19.78
C ASP A 178 -12.96 4.69 21.17
N LEU A 179 -14.10 4.98 21.80
CA LEU A 179 -14.16 5.41 23.17
C LEU A 179 -14.02 4.19 24.09
N THR A 180 -12.79 3.90 24.50
CA THR A 180 -12.55 2.85 25.48
C THR A 180 -12.97 3.28 26.90
N PRO A 181 -13.21 2.34 27.84
CA PRO A 181 -13.55 2.69 29.23
C PRO A 181 -12.50 3.59 29.90
N GLU A 182 -11.24 3.40 29.59
CA GLU A 182 -10.13 4.20 30.11
C GLU A 182 -10.21 5.64 29.60
N LEU A 183 -10.48 5.81 28.30
CA LEU A 183 -10.67 7.15 27.69
C LEU A 183 -11.94 7.81 28.19
N ALA A 184 -13.03 7.06 28.39
CA ALA A 184 -14.27 7.58 28.93
C ALA A 184 -14.08 8.15 30.35
N ASN A 185 -13.31 7.46 31.18
CA ASN A 185 -12.94 7.95 32.52
C ASN A 185 -12.04 9.18 32.47
N LEU A 186 -11.03 9.19 31.58
CA LEU A 186 -10.12 10.32 31.42
C LEU A 186 -10.82 11.59 30.93
N LEU A 187 -11.82 11.43 30.06
CA LEU A 187 -12.58 12.53 29.45
C LEU A 187 -13.84 12.89 30.24
N GLU A 188 -14.02 12.29 31.44
CA GLU A 188 -15.18 12.52 32.34
C GLU A 188 -16.52 12.36 31.63
N SER A 189 -16.59 11.44 30.63
CA SER A 189 -17.77 11.25 29.78
C SER A 189 -18.82 10.27 30.35
N GLY A 190 -18.53 9.66 31.49
CA GLY A 190 -19.39 8.63 32.09
C GLY A 190 -19.39 7.31 31.30
N GLN A 191 -20.49 6.54 31.37
CA GLN A 191 -20.62 5.26 30.65
C GLN A 191 -21.18 5.42 29.23
N GLN A 192 -20.86 6.51 28.54
CA GLN A 192 -21.37 6.76 27.19
C GLN A 192 -20.60 5.92 26.16
N LYS A 193 -21.31 5.50 25.09
CA LYS A 193 -20.72 4.90 23.90
C LYS A 193 -20.54 6.00 22.85
N GLY A 194 -19.53 5.85 22.00
CA GLY A 194 -19.24 6.83 20.98
C GLY A 194 -17.82 6.71 20.45
N VAL A 195 -17.38 7.73 19.74
CA VAL A 195 -16.02 7.84 19.20
C VAL A 195 -15.37 9.13 19.68
N VAL A 196 -14.08 9.07 19.97
CA VAL A 196 -13.29 10.23 20.40
C VAL A 196 -12.62 10.86 19.19
N VAL A 197 -12.68 12.17 19.08
CA VAL A 197 -11.89 12.93 18.10
C VAL A 197 -10.42 12.94 18.56
N ALA A 198 -9.59 12.13 17.89
CA ALA A 198 -8.19 11.97 18.18
C ALA A 198 -7.35 13.14 17.63
N ASP A 199 -7.74 13.66 16.45
CA ASP A 199 -7.09 14.81 15.84
C ASP A 199 -8.05 15.58 14.92
N VAL A 200 -7.75 16.86 14.65
CA VAL A 200 -8.54 17.76 13.80
C VAL A 200 -7.61 18.48 12.82
N ILE A 201 -7.90 18.39 11.53
CA ILE A 201 -7.12 19.07 10.49
C ILE A 201 -7.32 20.58 10.59
N LEU A 202 -6.22 21.33 10.66
CA LEU A 202 -6.22 22.79 10.65
C LEU A 202 -6.92 23.35 9.41
N GLY A 203 -7.95 24.18 9.63
CA GLY A 203 -8.75 24.75 8.55
C GLY A 203 -9.74 23.79 7.88
N GLY A 204 -9.83 22.53 8.34
CA GLY A 204 -10.77 21.53 7.87
C GLY A 204 -12.23 21.85 8.19
N THR A 205 -13.15 21.10 7.61
CA THR A 205 -14.63 21.29 7.75
C THR A 205 -15.10 21.15 9.20
N ALA A 206 -14.62 20.14 9.91
CA ALA A 206 -14.96 19.91 11.31
C ALA A 206 -14.42 21.02 12.22
N MET A 207 -13.22 21.51 11.99
CA MET A 207 -12.67 22.64 12.75
C MET A 207 -13.50 23.90 12.58
N LYS A 208 -13.91 24.21 11.34
CA LYS A 208 -14.79 25.35 11.05
C LYS A 208 -16.15 25.21 11.73
N ALA A 209 -16.65 23.99 11.89
CA ALA A 209 -17.86 23.68 12.64
C ALA A 209 -17.64 23.64 14.16
N GLY A 210 -16.41 23.90 14.63
CA GLY A 210 -16.09 24.00 16.05
C GLY A 210 -15.76 22.68 16.73
N ILE A 211 -15.55 21.58 16.02
CA ILE A 211 -15.07 20.32 16.60
C ILE A 211 -13.61 20.46 17.01
N GLN A 212 -13.28 19.87 18.14
CA GLN A 212 -11.96 19.92 18.74
C GLN A 212 -11.49 18.53 19.15
N ARG A 213 -10.17 18.37 19.26
CA ARG A 213 -9.55 17.15 19.82
C ARG A 213 -10.09 16.90 21.23
N GLY A 214 -10.47 15.65 21.52
CA GLY A 214 -11.07 15.25 22.79
C GLY A 214 -12.60 15.35 22.83
N ASP A 215 -13.24 15.92 21.81
CA ASP A 215 -14.69 15.87 21.69
C ASP A 215 -15.14 14.40 21.47
N ILE A 216 -16.31 14.04 21.97
CA ILE A 216 -16.86 12.69 21.81
C ILE A 216 -18.09 12.77 20.93
N ILE A 217 -18.09 12.08 19.80
CA ILE A 217 -19.24 11.99 18.90
C ILE A 217 -20.06 10.76 19.29
N ILE A 218 -21.31 10.95 19.65
CA ILE A 218 -22.20 9.89 20.12
C ILE A 218 -23.23 9.48 19.08
N LYS A 219 -23.59 10.39 18.15
CA LYS A 219 -24.47 10.08 17.02
C LYS A 219 -24.04 10.85 15.76
N ALA A 220 -24.38 10.25 14.62
CA ALA A 220 -24.26 10.86 13.30
C ALA A 220 -25.54 10.60 12.51
N ASN A 221 -26.21 11.65 12.00
CA ASN A 221 -27.52 11.58 11.33
C ASN A 221 -28.53 10.73 12.13
N GLU A 222 -28.63 10.98 13.44
CA GLU A 222 -29.50 10.28 14.40
C GLU A 222 -29.15 8.81 14.68
N GLN A 223 -28.19 8.24 13.96
CA GLN A 223 -27.66 6.91 14.20
C GLN A 223 -26.63 6.95 15.33
N SER A 224 -26.82 6.12 16.36
CA SER A 224 -25.88 6.00 17.48
C SER A 224 -24.58 5.36 17.01
N LEU A 225 -23.46 5.91 17.46
CA LEU A 225 -22.12 5.39 17.18
C LEU A 225 -21.63 4.56 18.36
N THR A 226 -21.06 3.40 18.07
CA THR A 226 -20.44 2.52 19.06
C THR A 226 -18.94 2.32 18.81
N SER A 227 -18.48 2.57 17.58
CA SER A 227 -17.10 2.44 17.14
C SER A 227 -16.75 3.47 16.07
N ALA A 228 -15.45 3.67 15.84
CA ALA A 228 -14.94 4.49 14.73
C ALA A 228 -15.44 3.97 13.38
N ASN A 229 -15.50 2.65 13.21
CA ASN A 229 -16.02 2.01 12.01
C ASN A 229 -17.46 2.42 11.66
N ASP A 230 -18.31 2.69 12.66
CA ASP A 230 -19.71 3.11 12.41
C ASP A 230 -19.75 4.49 11.74
N LEU A 231 -18.96 5.45 12.23
CA LEU A 231 -18.85 6.77 11.64
C LEU A 231 -18.22 6.70 10.24
N GLU A 232 -17.17 5.93 10.09
CA GLU A 232 -16.45 5.76 8.82
C GLU A 232 -17.35 5.14 7.74
N ALA A 233 -18.12 4.10 8.08
CA ALA A 233 -19.08 3.48 7.17
C ALA A 233 -20.16 4.49 6.73
N LEU A 234 -20.70 5.26 7.67
CA LEU A 234 -21.71 6.26 7.38
C LEU A 234 -21.18 7.35 6.43
N ILE A 235 -19.96 7.84 6.65
CA ILE A 235 -19.32 8.82 5.78
C ILE A 235 -19.05 8.26 4.37
N GLN A 236 -18.65 6.99 4.26
CA GLN A 236 -18.42 6.32 2.99
C GLN A 236 -19.69 6.23 2.14
N ASP A 237 -20.81 5.90 2.78
CA ASP A 237 -22.10 5.70 2.09
C ASP A 237 -22.77 7.03 1.66
N MET A 238 -22.33 8.16 2.21
CA MET A 238 -22.88 9.48 1.87
C MET A 238 -22.39 9.96 0.51
N LYS A 239 -23.31 10.22 -0.41
CA LYS A 239 -23.00 10.82 -1.73
C LYS A 239 -22.66 12.30 -1.57
N SER A 240 -21.58 12.77 -2.22
CA SER A 240 -21.19 14.18 -2.22
C SER A 240 -22.00 15.01 -3.25
N PRO A 241 -22.30 16.29 -2.96
CA PRO A 241 -22.13 16.96 -1.68
C PRO A 241 -23.18 16.50 -0.65
N ALA A 242 -22.81 16.50 0.62
CA ALA A 242 -23.69 16.04 1.69
C ALA A 242 -23.56 16.90 2.95
N ARG A 243 -24.56 16.81 3.81
CA ARG A 243 -24.56 17.44 5.12
C ARG A 243 -24.71 16.37 6.19
N ILE A 244 -23.86 16.41 7.20
CA ILE A 244 -23.93 15.48 8.34
C ILE A 244 -24.24 16.25 9.62
N LYS A 245 -25.17 15.70 10.42
CA LYS A 245 -25.52 16.19 11.75
C LYS A 245 -24.86 15.29 12.79
N LEU A 246 -24.02 15.86 13.64
CA LEU A 246 -23.31 15.14 14.69
C LEU A 246 -23.84 15.58 16.06
N GLU A 247 -24.13 14.62 16.94
CA GLU A 247 -24.29 14.88 18.37
C GLU A 247 -22.96 14.65 19.06
N VAL A 248 -22.42 15.73 19.64
CA VAL A 248 -21.05 15.76 20.17
C VAL A 248 -21.09 16.16 21.62
N ILE A 249 -20.37 15.47 22.48
CA ILE A 249 -20.14 15.87 23.87
C ILE A 249 -18.87 16.73 23.91
N LYS A 250 -19.03 17.97 24.31
CA LYS A 250 -17.97 18.96 24.49
C LYS A 250 -17.86 19.32 25.96
N LYS A 251 -16.72 18.96 26.59
CA LYS A 251 -16.51 19.24 28.02
C LYS A 251 -17.72 18.80 28.87
N GLY A 252 -18.22 17.59 28.64
CA GLY A 252 -19.34 16.98 29.35
C GLY A 252 -20.73 17.49 28.93
N LYS A 253 -20.86 18.44 27.98
CA LYS A 253 -22.16 18.98 27.53
C LYS A 253 -22.52 18.50 26.13
N PRO A 254 -23.71 17.94 25.89
CA PRO A 254 -24.15 17.56 24.56
C PRO A 254 -24.38 18.79 23.68
N THR A 255 -23.91 18.77 22.46
CA THR A 255 -24.00 19.85 21.48
C THR A 255 -24.25 19.23 20.11
N THR A 256 -25.15 19.83 19.34
CA THR A 256 -25.35 19.43 17.93
C THR A 256 -24.46 20.27 17.01
N VAL A 257 -23.74 19.58 16.13
CA VAL A 257 -22.87 20.21 15.13
C VAL A 257 -23.30 19.74 13.75
N VAL A 258 -23.42 20.64 12.79
CA VAL A 258 -23.73 20.32 11.39
C VAL A 258 -22.54 20.67 10.53
N ILE A 259 -22.12 19.74 9.68
CA ILE A 259 -20.96 19.88 8.81
C ILE A 259 -21.38 19.64 7.37
N ASP A 260 -21.00 20.57 6.49
CA ASP A 260 -21.14 20.41 5.05
C ASP A 260 -19.90 19.68 4.53
N LEU A 261 -20.11 18.49 3.95
CA LEU A 261 -19.05 17.66 3.39
C LEU A 261 -18.71 18.15 1.98
N PRO A 262 -17.45 18.36 1.66
CA PRO A 262 -17.03 18.77 0.32
C PRO A 262 -17.28 17.65 -0.72
N SER A 263 -17.31 18.07 -1.97
CA SER A 263 -17.43 17.18 -3.15
C SER A 263 -16.20 16.30 -3.32
#